data_7c89f44827dde903b0d2ade4dd2dc811
#
_entry.id   7c89f44827dde903b0d2ade4dd2dc811
#
_cell.length_a   1.000
_cell.length_b   1.000
_cell.length_c   1.000
_cell.angle_alpha   90.00
_cell.angle_beta   90.00
_cell.angle_gamma   90.00
#
_symmetry.space_group_name_H-M   'P 1'
#
loop_
_entity.id
_entity.type
_entity.pdbx_description
1 polymer ?
#
loop_
_entity_poly.entity_id
_entity_poly.type
_entity_poly.pdbx_seq_one_letter_code
_entity_poly.pdbx_strand_id
1 'polypeptide(L)'
;MIEIRDEAPQDFPAIRNLNVLAFGNPAEALLVDKLRAANKAAISRVAILDGRVVGHILFSPITVERAPARLHGLGLAPMSVLPEFQNRGIGSSLVRDGLEMGRQRGYDLVVVLGHLRFYPRFGFTRAKDHGLDNEYDALDNFMVIELKEGVLKAVTGLVKYAQEFQDLAI
;
A
#
# COMPACT_ATOMS: atom_id res chain seq x y z
N MET A 1 -20.44 -8.30 -9.12
CA MET A 1 -19.27 -9.08 -8.69
C MET A 1 -17.99 -8.31 -8.98
N ILE A 2 -17.09 -8.24 -8.02
CA ILE A 2 -15.83 -7.50 -8.14
C ILE A 2 -14.76 -8.39 -8.76
N GLU A 3 -14.10 -7.90 -9.79
CA GLU A 3 -12.87 -8.49 -10.33
C GLU A 3 -11.69 -7.66 -9.87
N ILE A 4 -10.61 -8.31 -9.43
CA ILE A 4 -9.36 -7.63 -9.08
C ILE A 4 -8.26 -8.18 -9.97
N ARG A 5 -7.52 -7.27 -10.62
CA ARG A 5 -6.43 -7.62 -11.53
C ARG A 5 -5.33 -6.56 -11.48
N ASP A 6 -4.19 -6.86 -12.08
CA ASP A 6 -3.13 -5.85 -12.26
C ASP A 6 -3.67 -4.69 -13.12
N GLU A 7 -3.18 -3.49 -12.82
CA GLU A 7 -3.48 -2.34 -13.66
C GLU A 7 -2.89 -2.53 -15.06
N ALA A 8 -3.54 -1.94 -16.05
CA ALA A 8 -3.02 -1.86 -17.41
C ALA A 8 -2.96 -0.39 -17.83
N PRO A 9 -2.18 -0.02 -18.86
CA PRO A 9 -2.08 1.39 -19.26
C PRO A 9 -3.42 2.07 -19.53
N GLN A 10 -4.40 1.35 -20.06
CA GLN A 10 -5.73 1.91 -20.29
C GLN A 10 -6.46 2.30 -19.01
N ASP A 11 -6.03 1.80 -17.84
CA ASP A 11 -6.63 2.12 -16.55
C ASP A 11 -6.09 3.42 -15.94
N PHE A 12 -4.97 3.93 -16.42
CA PHE A 12 -4.29 5.08 -15.80
C PHE A 12 -5.18 6.31 -15.63
N PRO A 13 -5.96 6.73 -16.63
CA PRO A 13 -6.87 7.87 -16.44
C PRO A 13 -7.93 7.61 -15.37
N ALA A 14 -8.49 6.43 -15.33
CA ALA A 14 -9.50 6.05 -14.34
C ALA A 14 -8.91 6.01 -12.93
N ILE A 15 -7.69 5.50 -12.76
CA ILE A 15 -6.97 5.46 -11.49
C ILE A 15 -6.71 6.89 -11.00
N ARG A 16 -6.27 7.79 -11.90
CA ARG A 16 -6.04 9.19 -11.54
C ARG A 16 -7.33 9.84 -11.04
N ASN A 17 -8.41 9.70 -11.79
CA ASN A 17 -9.71 10.26 -11.42
C ASN A 17 -10.21 9.70 -10.08
N LEU A 18 -10.09 8.39 -9.89
CA LEU A 18 -10.47 7.70 -8.67
C LEU A 18 -9.74 8.29 -7.44
N ASN A 19 -8.44 8.46 -7.53
CA ASN A 19 -7.64 8.99 -6.43
C ASN A 19 -8.01 10.45 -6.12
N VAL A 20 -8.22 11.28 -7.15
CA VAL A 20 -8.67 12.67 -6.94
C VAL A 20 -10.01 12.69 -6.22
N LEU A 21 -10.96 11.87 -6.62
CA LEU A 21 -12.30 11.84 -6.02
C LEU A 21 -12.27 11.29 -4.58
N ALA A 22 -11.49 10.22 -4.35
CA ALA A 22 -11.44 9.57 -3.04
C ALA A 22 -10.75 10.43 -1.98
N PHE A 23 -9.69 11.14 -2.36
CA PHE A 23 -8.90 11.95 -1.42
C PHE A 23 -9.28 13.43 -1.41
N GLY A 24 -10.06 13.89 -2.39
CA GLY A 24 -10.51 15.28 -2.47
C GLY A 24 -9.44 16.26 -2.94
N ASN A 25 -8.29 15.77 -3.43
CA ASN A 25 -7.21 16.58 -3.95
C ASN A 25 -6.32 15.71 -4.87
N PRO A 26 -5.42 16.30 -5.68
CA PRO A 26 -4.64 15.53 -6.66
C PRO A 26 -3.35 14.91 -6.11
N ALA A 27 -3.03 15.07 -4.83
CA ALA A 27 -1.72 14.66 -4.28
C ALA A 27 -1.44 13.16 -4.48
N GLU A 28 -2.40 12.30 -4.10
CA GLU A 28 -2.25 10.85 -4.23
C GLU A 28 -2.21 10.41 -5.70
N ALA A 29 -3.01 11.05 -6.57
CA ALA A 29 -2.98 10.77 -8.00
C ALA A 29 -1.61 11.09 -8.60
N LEU A 30 -1.00 12.21 -8.22
CA LEU A 30 0.34 12.60 -8.66
C LEU A 30 1.40 11.65 -8.11
N LEU A 31 1.25 11.21 -6.87
CA LEU A 31 2.15 10.23 -6.26
C LEU A 31 2.16 8.93 -7.05
N VAL A 32 1.00 8.42 -7.42
CA VAL A 32 0.88 7.20 -8.23
C VAL A 32 1.62 7.37 -9.56
N ASP A 33 1.41 8.49 -10.23
CA ASP A 33 2.09 8.79 -11.50
C ASP A 33 3.61 8.80 -11.31
N LYS A 34 4.11 9.43 -10.25
CA LYS A 34 5.55 9.51 -9.96
C LYS A 34 6.15 8.15 -9.65
N LEU A 35 5.47 7.35 -8.83
CA LEU A 35 5.92 6.00 -8.50
C LEU A 35 5.97 5.10 -9.73
N ARG A 36 4.97 5.22 -10.59
CA ARG A 36 4.94 4.47 -11.85
C ARG A 36 6.08 4.89 -12.78
N ALA A 37 6.30 6.21 -12.94
CA ALA A 37 7.38 6.74 -13.77
C ALA A 37 8.76 6.32 -13.27
N ALA A 38 8.93 6.19 -11.95
CA ALA A 38 10.18 5.75 -11.32
C ALA A 38 10.33 4.22 -11.29
N ASN A 39 9.39 3.49 -11.86
CA ASN A 39 9.37 2.03 -11.84
C ASN A 39 9.28 1.45 -10.43
N LYS A 40 8.58 2.14 -9.55
CA LYS A 40 8.39 1.77 -8.14
C LYS A 40 6.98 1.30 -7.80
N ALA A 41 6.09 1.18 -8.78
CA ALA A 41 4.78 0.56 -8.59
C ALA A 41 4.94 -0.96 -8.61
N ALA A 42 5.43 -1.51 -7.50
CA ALA A 42 5.78 -2.93 -7.42
C ALA A 42 4.57 -3.84 -7.56
N ILE A 43 3.47 -3.47 -6.91
CA ILE A 43 2.17 -4.12 -7.05
C ILE A 43 1.15 -3.00 -7.20
N SER A 44 0.37 -3.05 -8.28
CA SER A 44 -0.71 -2.08 -8.53
C SER A 44 -1.92 -2.84 -9.05
N ARG A 45 -2.98 -2.89 -8.23
CA ARG A 45 -4.17 -3.68 -8.52
C ARG A 45 -5.39 -2.80 -8.60
N VAL A 46 -6.28 -3.12 -9.51
CA VAL A 46 -7.55 -2.41 -9.70
C VAL A 46 -8.73 -3.33 -9.38
N ALA A 47 -9.76 -2.76 -8.76
CA ALA A 47 -11.03 -3.43 -8.56
C ALA A 47 -11.99 -2.94 -9.63
N ILE A 48 -12.58 -3.89 -10.36
CA ILE A 48 -13.47 -3.64 -11.49
C ILE A 48 -14.87 -4.11 -11.14
N LEU A 49 -15.85 -3.24 -11.33
CA LEU A 49 -17.26 -3.56 -11.16
C LEU A 49 -18.01 -3.10 -12.41
N ASP A 50 -18.67 -4.04 -13.09
CA ASP A 50 -19.40 -3.77 -14.32
C ASP A 50 -18.56 -2.99 -15.34
N GLY A 51 -17.31 -3.41 -15.54
CA GLY A 51 -16.38 -2.81 -16.49
C GLY A 51 -15.77 -1.47 -16.06
N ARG A 52 -16.08 -1.00 -14.87
CA ARG A 52 -15.62 0.29 -14.34
C ARG A 52 -14.58 0.09 -13.24
N VAL A 53 -13.49 0.87 -13.26
CA VAL A 53 -12.51 0.90 -12.17
C VAL A 53 -13.13 1.62 -10.99
N VAL A 54 -13.36 0.90 -9.89
CA VAL A 54 -13.99 1.44 -8.68
C VAL A 54 -13.05 1.48 -7.48
N GLY A 55 -11.90 0.82 -7.56
CA GLY A 55 -10.90 0.83 -6.49
C GLY A 55 -9.50 0.57 -7.02
N HIS A 56 -8.51 0.96 -6.22
CA HIS A 56 -7.10 0.83 -6.58
C HIS A 56 -6.27 0.68 -5.31
N ILE A 57 -5.23 -0.15 -5.38
CA ILE A 57 -4.24 -0.28 -4.31
C ILE A 57 -2.85 -0.37 -4.94
N LEU A 58 -1.89 0.34 -4.33
CA LEU A 58 -0.51 0.35 -4.80
C LEU A 58 0.44 0.04 -3.65
N PHE A 59 1.45 -0.78 -3.95
CA PHE A 59 2.54 -1.09 -3.04
C PHE A 59 3.85 -0.69 -3.71
N SER A 60 4.72 -0.02 -2.96
CA SER A 60 6.02 0.42 -3.46
C SER A 60 7.14 -0.01 -2.53
N PRO A 61 8.39 -0.14 -3.03
CA PRO A 61 9.51 -0.58 -2.20
C PRO A 61 9.80 0.37 -1.04
N ILE A 62 10.12 -0.21 0.11
CA ILE A 62 10.61 0.50 1.28
C ILE A 62 12.01 0.02 1.64
N THR A 63 12.70 0.78 2.49
CA THR A 63 13.95 0.35 3.11
C THR A 63 13.79 0.32 4.62
N VAL A 64 14.57 -0.54 5.28
CA VAL A 64 14.64 -0.63 6.73
C VAL A 64 16.08 -0.47 7.14
N GLU A 65 16.33 0.36 8.13
CA GLU A 65 17.68 0.78 8.54
C GLU A 65 18.60 -0.40 8.87
N ARG A 66 18.12 -1.35 9.66
CA ARG A 66 18.87 -2.55 10.01
C ARG A 66 18.10 -3.78 9.52
N ALA A 67 18.52 -4.28 8.38
CA ALA A 67 17.87 -5.41 7.72
C ALA A 67 18.87 -6.18 6.86
N PRO A 68 18.59 -7.46 6.56
CA PRO A 68 19.37 -8.20 5.57
C PRO A 68 19.38 -7.48 4.22
N ALA A 69 20.51 -7.52 3.51
CA ALA A 69 20.65 -6.82 2.22
C ALA A 69 19.62 -7.27 1.18
N ARG A 70 19.12 -8.50 1.30
CA ARG A 70 18.13 -9.08 0.39
C ARG A 70 16.68 -8.83 0.80
N LEU A 71 16.44 -7.99 1.81
CA LEU A 71 15.06 -7.70 2.24
C LEU A 71 14.28 -7.01 1.12
N HIS A 72 13.10 -7.53 0.82
CA HIS A 72 12.14 -6.95 -0.12
C HIS A 72 10.87 -6.57 0.63
N GLY A 73 10.87 -5.35 1.20
CA GLY A 73 9.71 -4.81 1.91
C GLY A 73 8.91 -3.87 1.03
N LEU A 74 7.62 -3.78 1.32
CA LEU A 74 6.68 -2.93 0.61
C LEU A 74 5.96 -1.97 1.55
N GLY A 75 5.65 -0.78 1.06
CA GLY A 75 4.75 0.16 1.70
C GLY A 75 3.43 0.20 0.95
N LEU A 76 2.33 0.05 1.67
CA LEU A 76 0.98 0.11 1.13
C LEU A 76 0.50 1.56 1.14
N ALA A 77 0.44 2.19 0.00
CA ALA A 77 -0.13 3.53 -0.23
C ALA A 77 0.00 3.93 -1.69
N PRO A 78 -1.01 4.59 -2.27
CA PRO A 78 -2.33 4.79 -1.70
C PRO A 78 -3.25 3.60 -1.93
N MET A 79 -4.34 3.56 -1.19
CA MET A 79 -5.46 2.66 -1.45
C MET A 79 -6.72 3.52 -1.47
N SER A 80 -7.54 3.35 -2.50
CA SER A 80 -8.73 4.18 -2.68
C SER A 80 -9.88 3.40 -3.28
N VAL A 81 -11.10 3.82 -2.92
CA VAL A 81 -12.35 3.31 -3.47
C VAL A 81 -13.20 4.54 -3.80
N LEU A 82 -13.87 4.52 -4.97
CA LEU A 82 -14.78 5.61 -5.34
C LEU A 82 -15.78 5.86 -4.20
N PRO A 83 -16.06 7.12 -3.85
CA PRO A 83 -16.94 7.44 -2.72
C PRO A 83 -18.27 6.70 -2.73
N GLU A 84 -18.90 6.57 -3.89
CA GLU A 84 -20.20 5.90 -4.05
C GLU A 84 -20.13 4.38 -3.84
N PHE A 85 -18.93 3.79 -3.83
CA PHE A 85 -18.71 2.35 -3.63
C PHE A 85 -18.03 2.01 -2.31
N GLN A 86 -17.79 2.99 -1.45
CA GLN A 86 -17.18 2.77 -0.14
C GLN A 86 -18.15 2.03 0.79
N ASN A 87 -17.58 1.39 1.83
CA ASN A 87 -18.32 0.61 2.83
C ASN A 87 -19.05 -0.61 2.25
N ARG A 88 -18.52 -1.18 1.18
CA ARG A 88 -19.04 -2.40 0.53
C ARG A 88 -18.01 -3.52 0.49
N GLY A 89 -16.91 -3.40 1.24
CA GLY A 89 -15.88 -4.43 1.31
C GLY A 89 -14.84 -4.41 0.20
N ILE A 90 -14.88 -3.44 -0.72
CA ILE A 90 -13.92 -3.35 -1.84
C ILE A 90 -12.51 -3.10 -1.35
N GLY A 91 -12.34 -2.15 -0.41
CA GLY A 91 -11.04 -1.87 0.19
C GLY A 91 -10.46 -3.10 0.87
N SER A 92 -11.27 -3.83 1.63
CA SER A 92 -10.84 -5.07 2.28
C SER A 92 -10.39 -6.12 1.27
N SER A 93 -11.13 -6.27 0.17
CA SER A 93 -10.77 -7.20 -0.90
C SER A 93 -9.46 -6.82 -1.56
N LEU A 94 -9.23 -5.52 -1.79
CA LEU A 94 -7.97 -5.02 -2.36
C LEU A 94 -6.78 -5.30 -1.44
N VAL A 95 -6.95 -5.09 -0.13
CA VAL A 95 -5.87 -5.37 0.83
C VAL A 95 -5.54 -6.86 0.84
N ARG A 96 -6.54 -7.74 0.96
CA ARG A 96 -6.32 -9.19 0.96
C ARG A 96 -5.65 -9.66 -0.33
N ASP A 97 -6.14 -9.19 -1.46
CA ASP A 97 -5.57 -9.51 -2.78
C ASP A 97 -4.12 -9.03 -2.88
N GLY A 98 -3.84 -7.79 -2.49
CA GLY A 98 -2.50 -7.22 -2.55
C GLY A 98 -1.50 -7.96 -1.67
N LEU A 99 -1.90 -8.34 -0.45
CA LEU A 99 -1.04 -9.11 0.44
C LEU A 99 -0.74 -10.49 -0.15
N GLU A 100 -1.73 -11.14 -0.75
CA GLU A 100 -1.53 -12.44 -1.41
C GLU A 100 -0.60 -12.32 -2.61
N MET A 101 -0.76 -11.27 -3.41
CA MET A 101 0.17 -11.00 -4.52
C MET A 101 1.60 -10.78 -4.00
N GLY A 102 1.74 -10.07 -2.89
CA GLY A 102 3.05 -9.86 -2.25
C GLY A 102 3.69 -11.18 -1.86
N ARG A 103 2.93 -12.08 -1.24
CA ARG A 103 3.43 -13.42 -0.89
C ARG A 103 3.87 -14.20 -2.11
N GLN A 104 3.04 -14.25 -3.14
CA GLN A 104 3.31 -15.00 -4.37
C GLN A 104 4.53 -14.47 -5.11
N ARG A 105 4.76 -13.16 -5.05
CA ARG A 105 5.89 -12.51 -5.75
C ARG A 105 7.17 -12.46 -4.90
N GLY A 106 7.14 -13.04 -3.70
CA GLY A 106 8.35 -13.22 -2.87
C GLY A 106 8.73 -12.03 -2.01
N TYR A 107 7.81 -11.10 -1.75
CA TYR A 107 8.08 -10.00 -0.82
C TYR A 107 8.05 -10.48 0.62
N ASP A 108 8.80 -9.80 1.49
CA ASP A 108 9.05 -10.25 2.86
C ASP A 108 8.06 -9.66 3.87
N LEU A 109 7.72 -8.38 3.72
CA LEU A 109 6.84 -7.69 4.66
C LEU A 109 6.17 -6.50 4.00
N VAL A 110 5.09 -6.02 4.62
CA VAL A 110 4.38 -4.81 4.19
C VAL A 110 4.19 -3.91 5.40
N VAL A 111 4.46 -2.62 5.23
CA VAL A 111 4.15 -1.59 6.21
C VAL A 111 2.99 -0.74 5.70
N VAL A 112 2.23 -0.16 6.62
CA VAL A 112 1.14 0.75 6.30
C VAL A 112 0.99 1.79 7.39
N LEU A 113 0.65 3.01 6.99
CA LEU A 113 0.21 4.06 7.89
C LEU A 113 -1.30 4.20 7.69
N GLY A 114 -2.10 3.82 8.67
CA GLY A 114 -3.54 3.78 8.46
C GLY A 114 -4.36 3.56 9.72
N HIS A 115 -5.64 3.27 9.52
CA HIS A 115 -6.60 3.19 10.61
C HIS A 115 -6.43 1.92 11.45
N LEU A 116 -6.36 2.10 12.77
CA LEU A 116 -6.22 1.02 13.74
C LEU A 116 -7.41 0.05 13.76
N ARG A 117 -8.56 0.45 13.24
CA ARG A 117 -9.75 -0.40 13.19
C ARG A 117 -9.87 -1.17 11.88
N PHE A 118 -9.04 -0.83 10.90
CA PHE A 118 -9.13 -1.44 9.57
C PHE A 118 -8.02 -2.47 9.34
N TYR A 119 -6.76 -2.05 9.43
CA TYR A 119 -5.63 -2.88 9.04
C TYR A 119 -5.36 -4.09 9.95
N PRO A 120 -5.60 -4.02 11.28
CA PRO A 120 -5.41 -5.21 12.12
C PRO A 120 -6.27 -6.41 11.72
N ARG A 121 -7.38 -6.18 11.04
CA ARG A 121 -8.25 -7.27 10.54
C ARG A 121 -7.55 -8.17 9.54
N PHE A 122 -6.48 -7.70 8.91
CA PHE A 122 -5.71 -8.46 7.91
C PHE A 122 -4.44 -9.08 8.49
N GLY A 123 -4.18 -8.86 9.77
CA GLY A 123 -3.00 -9.39 10.45
C GLY A 123 -1.89 -8.36 10.70
N PHE A 124 -2.11 -7.09 10.36
CA PHE A 124 -1.16 -6.03 10.70
C PHE A 124 -1.10 -5.81 12.20
N THR A 125 0.11 -5.60 12.72
CA THR A 125 0.37 -5.26 14.12
C THR A 125 1.18 -3.97 14.18
N ARG A 126 1.25 -3.36 15.37
CA ARG A 126 2.00 -2.10 15.53
C ARG A 126 3.47 -2.31 15.20
N ALA A 127 4.00 -1.49 14.31
CA ALA A 127 5.40 -1.59 13.90
C ALA A 127 6.36 -1.33 15.06
N LYS A 128 6.02 -0.44 15.97
CA LYS A 128 6.84 -0.13 17.13
C LYS A 128 7.06 -1.34 18.05
N ASP A 129 6.13 -2.28 18.09
CA ASP A 129 6.27 -3.50 18.88
C ASP A 129 7.35 -4.44 18.31
N HIS A 130 7.79 -4.19 17.07
CA HIS A 130 8.85 -4.94 16.40
C HIS A 130 10.13 -4.10 16.25
N GLY A 131 10.21 -2.95 16.91
CA GLY A 131 11.37 -2.10 16.85
C GLY A 131 11.50 -1.31 15.54
N LEU A 132 10.39 -1.07 14.85
CA LEU A 132 10.37 -0.31 13.59
C LEU A 132 9.84 1.09 13.82
N ASP A 133 10.59 2.09 13.33
CA ASP A 133 10.24 3.50 13.37
C ASP A 133 9.84 3.99 11.99
N ASN A 134 9.29 5.20 11.90
CA ASN A 134 8.87 5.80 10.65
C ASN A 134 9.25 7.28 10.58
N GLU A 135 9.17 7.85 9.39
CA GLU A 135 9.54 9.23 9.10
C GLU A 135 8.44 10.25 9.46
N TYR A 136 7.27 9.79 9.90
CA TYR A 136 6.06 10.62 10.05
C TYR A 136 5.66 10.86 11.49
N ASP A 137 6.49 10.46 12.46
CA ASP A 137 6.19 10.53 13.90
C ASP A 137 4.89 9.81 14.27
N ALA A 138 4.49 8.83 13.46
CA ALA A 138 3.32 8.03 13.73
C ALA A 138 3.61 7.01 14.83
N LEU A 139 2.61 6.70 15.63
CA LEU A 139 2.71 5.75 16.74
C LEU A 139 1.99 4.45 16.39
N ASP A 140 0.83 4.21 17.02
CA ASP A 140 0.10 2.95 16.86
C ASP A 140 -0.42 2.72 15.45
N ASN A 141 -0.67 3.78 14.70
CA ASN A 141 -1.20 3.69 13.34
C ASN A 141 -0.15 3.39 12.26
N PHE A 142 1.13 3.28 12.65
CA PHE A 142 2.15 2.70 11.76
C PHE A 142 2.23 1.21 12.06
N MET A 143 1.88 0.37 11.07
CA MET A 143 1.67 -1.05 11.25
C MET A 143 2.46 -1.87 10.24
N VAL A 144 2.71 -3.13 10.57
CA VAL A 144 3.47 -4.05 9.74
C VAL A 144 2.84 -5.43 9.75
N ILE A 145 2.99 -6.14 8.63
CA ILE A 145 2.67 -7.56 8.52
C ILE A 145 3.82 -8.27 7.83
N GLU A 146 4.26 -9.41 8.39
CA GLU A 146 5.24 -10.24 7.68
C GLU A 146 4.53 -11.13 6.68
N LEU A 147 5.12 -11.24 5.48
CA LEU A 147 4.64 -12.14 4.44
C LEU A 147 5.41 -13.46 4.46
N LYS A 148 6.66 -13.43 4.96
CA LYS A 148 7.47 -14.60 5.20
C LYS A 148 7.67 -14.76 6.70
N GLU A 149 7.41 -15.95 7.20
CA GLU A 149 7.50 -16.25 8.63
C GLU A 149 8.88 -15.94 9.19
N GLY A 150 8.90 -15.18 10.29
CA GLY A 150 10.12 -14.88 11.04
C GLY A 150 10.89 -13.68 10.53
N VAL A 151 10.51 -13.04 9.42
CA VAL A 151 11.27 -11.93 8.86
C VAL A 151 11.33 -10.72 9.79
N LEU A 152 10.30 -10.48 10.59
CA LEU A 152 10.27 -9.36 11.53
C LEU A 152 11.33 -9.44 12.62
N LYS A 153 11.83 -10.63 12.91
CA LYS A 153 12.89 -10.83 13.90
C LYS A 153 14.26 -10.34 13.41
N ALA A 154 14.41 -10.12 12.10
CA ALA A 154 15.67 -9.77 11.47
C ALA A 154 15.75 -8.29 11.08
N VAL A 155 14.75 -7.49 11.42
CA VAL A 155 14.65 -6.08 10.98
C VAL A 155 14.38 -5.17 12.17
N THR A 156 15.05 -4.01 12.22
CA THR A 156 14.79 -2.96 13.22
C THR A 156 15.20 -1.60 12.67
N GLY A 157 14.70 -0.54 13.29
CA GLY A 157 15.10 0.80 13.01
C GLY A 157 14.16 1.55 12.09
N LEU A 158 14.67 2.59 11.45
CA LEU A 158 13.87 3.49 10.63
C LEU A 158 13.43 2.84 9.32
N VAL A 159 12.13 2.86 9.09
CA VAL A 159 11.52 2.47 7.80
C VAL A 159 11.35 3.72 6.95
N LYS A 160 11.82 3.67 5.72
CA LYS A 160 11.65 4.78 4.75
C LYS A 160 10.86 4.30 3.55
N TYR A 161 9.82 5.07 3.24
CA TYR A 161 9.09 4.91 1.99
C TYR A 161 9.94 5.41 0.81
N ALA A 162 9.51 5.13 -0.40
CA ALA A 162 10.14 5.65 -1.60
C ALA A 162 10.22 7.18 -1.55
N GLN A 163 11.27 7.75 -2.14
CA GLN A 163 11.53 9.19 -2.09
C GLN A 163 10.36 10.02 -2.59
N GLU A 164 9.59 9.51 -3.54
CA GLU A 164 8.44 10.17 -4.13
C GLU A 164 7.38 10.57 -3.10
N PHE A 165 7.32 9.86 -1.97
CA PHE A 165 6.38 10.19 -0.88
C PHE A 165 6.73 11.49 -0.15
N GLN A 166 7.96 11.97 -0.26
CA GLN A 166 8.38 13.20 0.44
C GLN A 166 7.68 14.45 -0.10
N ASP A 167 7.23 14.41 -1.34
CA ASP A 167 6.50 15.51 -1.97
C ASP A 167 5.00 15.50 -1.63
N LEU A 168 4.54 14.48 -0.91
CA LEU A 168 3.14 14.37 -0.51
C LEU A 168 2.90 15.24 0.72
N ALA A 169 2.06 16.26 0.57
CA ALA A 169 1.65 17.09 1.69
C ALA A 169 0.66 16.30 2.56
N ILE A 170 1.11 15.88 3.70
CA ILE A 170 0.29 15.15 4.67
C ILE A 170 -0.13 16.11 5.80
#